data_93b34e8e42679f405a1cf31acc61c217
#
_entry.id   93b34e8e42679f405a1cf31acc61c217
#
_cell.length_a   1.000
_cell.length_b   1.000
_cell.length_c   1.000
_cell.angle_alpha   90.00
_cell.angle_beta   90.00
_cell.angle_gamma   90.00
#
_symmetry.space_group_name_H-M   'P 1'
#
loop_
_entity.id
_entity.type
_entity.pdbx_description
1 polymer ?
#
loop_
_entity_poly.entity_id
_entity_poly.type
_entity_poly.pdbx_seq_one_letter_code
_entity_poly.pdbx_strand_id
1 'polypeptide(L)'
;MSQSILLLITLVSYAQQVKVSPTLEKGMRKTYVTESVTEIQGQKPITLQTETQYEVTDVTPDGYTVTITVTKADFNHDINSIVSRVLTLSTEMMKGVTSSCATDKDGQIIKLLNYEDIRSASEKMLDDLLKEVPLPQGMSADALKPQILKNITEESLLKTTQMNTGIMGLNGKTITSGMEEEYTLDQGIKMKRTYKVNPDGSILATGVLGMTMDELKNMVISQLEKANPAQAEAIKGQIDAVIANLKLEVTENSTYTFAPDGWVDTLQSEVSTQGMGAKTVVRSTIRLSK
;
A
#
# COMPACT_ATOMS: atom_id res chain seq x y z
N MET A 1 29.78 -35.66 51.07
CA MET A 1 28.46 -35.39 50.48
C MET A 1 28.51 -33.98 49.90
N SER A 2 28.66 -33.91 48.60
CA SER A 2 28.74 -32.62 47.88
C SER A 2 27.35 -32.32 47.28
N GLN A 3 26.66 -31.28 47.79
CA GLN A 3 25.41 -30.83 47.24
C GLN A 3 25.71 -29.88 46.06
N SER A 4 25.48 -30.40 44.88
CA SER A 4 25.48 -29.57 43.68
C SER A 4 24.18 -28.77 43.61
N ILE A 5 24.25 -27.48 43.87
CA ILE A 5 23.16 -26.55 43.63
C ILE A 5 23.06 -26.32 42.13
N LEU A 6 22.05 -26.90 41.51
CA LEU A 6 21.70 -26.64 40.12
C LEU A 6 20.96 -25.29 40.04
N LEU A 7 21.67 -24.25 39.67
CA LEU A 7 21.09 -22.90 39.44
C LEU A 7 20.33 -22.97 38.11
N LEU A 8 19.01 -23.17 38.18
CA LEU A 8 18.12 -23.04 37.04
C LEU A 8 17.95 -21.54 36.72
N ILE A 9 18.77 -21.04 35.81
CA ILE A 9 18.55 -19.72 35.21
C ILE A 9 17.37 -19.86 34.24
N THR A 10 16.18 -19.57 34.70
CA THR A 10 15.03 -19.33 33.84
C THR A 10 15.28 -18.04 33.08
N LEU A 11 15.78 -18.14 31.85
CA LEU A 11 15.78 -17.06 30.87
C LEU A 11 14.30 -16.75 30.55
N VAL A 12 13.71 -15.82 31.29
CA VAL A 12 12.46 -15.20 30.92
C VAL A 12 12.79 -14.33 29.71
N SER A 13 12.61 -14.88 28.51
CA SER A 13 12.60 -14.10 27.29
C SER A 13 11.42 -13.15 27.36
N TYR A 14 11.62 -11.93 27.84
CA TYR A 14 10.65 -10.87 27.63
C TYR A 14 10.53 -10.69 26.12
N ALA A 15 9.41 -11.08 25.55
CA ALA A 15 9.11 -10.78 24.16
C ALA A 15 9.18 -9.26 24.02
N GLN A 16 10.12 -8.77 23.23
CA GLN A 16 10.24 -7.34 22.94
C GLN A 16 8.93 -6.88 22.31
N GLN A 17 8.37 -5.79 22.86
CA GLN A 17 7.15 -5.18 22.37
C GLN A 17 7.33 -3.68 22.19
N VAL A 18 6.66 -3.12 21.21
CA VAL A 18 6.59 -1.67 20.94
C VAL A 18 5.12 -1.31 20.77
N LYS A 19 4.65 -0.32 21.53
CA LYS A 19 3.36 0.33 21.29
C LYS A 19 3.59 1.50 20.35
N VAL A 20 2.99 1.46 19.16
CA VAL A 20 3.06 2.56 18.19
C VAL A 20 1.96 3.55 18.54
N SER A 21 2.36 4.70 19.09
CA SER A 21 1.42 5.71 19.59
C SER A 21 1.95 7.10 19.24
N PRO A 22 1.71 7.58 18.02
CA PRO A 22 2.15 8.91 17.62
C PRO A 22 1.39 9.98 18.42
N THR A 23 2.09 11.06 18.74
CA THR A 23 1.45 12.25 19.27
C THR A 23 0.67 12.93 18.15
N LEU A 24 -0.61 13.20 18.39
CA LEU A 24 -1.52 13.83 17.43
C LEU A 24 -2.15 15.05 18.09
N GLU A 25 -1.67 16.25 17.71
CA GLU A 25 -2.14 17.52 18.24
C GLU A 25 -2.66 18.40 17.09
N LYS A 26 -3.72 19.18 17.33
CA LYS A 26 -4.29 20.09 16.33
C LYS A 26 -3.23 21.09 15.85
N GLY A 27 -3.11 21.21 14.55
CA GLY A 27 -2.11 22.04 13.87
C GLY A 27 -0.76 21.37 13.68
N MET A 28 -0.55 20.14 14.19
CA MET A 28 0.67 19.39 13.94
C MET A 28 0.79 19.06 12.46
N ARG A 29 1.99 19.26 11.91
CA ARG A 29 2.33 18.94 10.52
C ARG A 29 3.55 18.04 10.45
N LYS A 30 3.49 17.05 9.57
CA LYS A 30 4.60 16.15 9.23
C LYS A 30 4.69 16.07 7.72
N THR A 31 5.90 16.24 7.20
CA THR A 31 6.16 16.10 5.77
C THR A 31 7.02 14.87 5.54
N TYR A 32 6.63 14.03 4.61
CA TYR A 32 7.36 12.82 4.25
C TYR A 32 7.81 12.89 2.80
N VAL A 33 9.05 12.49 2.57
CA VAL A 33 9.59 12.25 1.24
C VAL A 33 9.57 10.76 0.99
N THR A 34 8.92 10.35 -0.10
CA THR A 34 8.88 8.96 -0.56
C THR A 34 9.69 8.84 -1.84
N GLU A 35 10.57 7.87 -1.89
CA GLU A 35 11.24 7.39 -3.09
C GLU A 35 10.83 5.95 -3.32
N SER A 36 10.29 5.65 -4.51
CA SER A 36 9.87 4.31 -4.91
C SER A 36 10.54 3.93 -6.21
N VAL A 37 11.19 2.76 -6.25
CA VAL A 37 11.84 2.21 -7.43
C VAL A 37 11.17 0.89 -7.78
N THR A 38 10.62 0.81 -8.99
CA THR A 38 10.03 -0.42 -9.54
C THR A 38 10.98 -1.00 -10.56
N GLU A 39 11.46 -2.21 -10.29
CA GLU A 39 12.28 -3.01 -11.19
C GLU A 39 11.44 -4.13 -11.79
N ILE A 40 11.28 -4.13 -13.10
CA ILE A 40 10.63 -5.19 -13.86
C ILE A 40 11.71 -5.90 -14.67
N GLN A 41 11.75 -7.24 -14.58
CA GLN A 41 12.74 -8.03 -15.29
C GLN A 41 12.80 -7.70 -16.79
N GLY A 42 13.98 -7.32 -17.27
CA GLY A 42 14.21 -6.95 -18.67
C GLY A 42 13.81 -5.52 -19.04
N GLN A 43 13.38 -4.70 -18.08
CA GLN A 43 13.05 -3.28 -18.30
C GLN A 43 13.97 -2.36 -17.48
N LYS A 44 14.04 -1.09 -17.89
CA LYS A 44 14.72 -0.06 -17.09
C LYS A 44 13.90 0.21 -15.81
N PRO A 45 14.55 0.47 -14.67
CA PRO A 45 13.86 0.84 -13.43
C PRO A 45 13.01 2.10 -13.61
N ILE A 46 11.88 2.10 -12.93
CA ILE A 46 10.95 3.23 -12.86
C ILE A 46 11.09 3.84 -11.48
N THR A 47 11.33 5.14 -11.38
CA THR A 47 11.45 5.86 -10.12
C THR A 47 10.35 6.88 -9.97
N LEU A 48 9.67 6.87 -8.83
CA LEU A 48 8.69 7.86 -8.39
C LEU A 48 9.19 8.51 -7.11
N GLN A 49 9.22 9.84 -7.06
CA GLN A 49 9.48 10.61 -5.85
C GLN A 49 8.25 11.45 -5.52
N THR A 50 7.81 11.42 -4.26
CA THR A 50 6.72 12.27 -3.79
C THR A 50 7.09 12.95 -2.48
N GLU A 51 6.51 14.13 -2.27
CA GLU A 51 6.48 14.79 -0.97
C GLU A 51 5.03 14.88 -0.54
N THR A 52 4.74 14.34 0.65
CA THR A 52 3.37 14.28 1.19
C THR A 52 3.34 14.92 2.56
N GLN A 53 2.44 15.89 2.74
CA GLN A 53 2.18 16.55 4.01
C GLN A 53 0.99 15.93 4.70
N TYR A 54 1.15 15.63 5.99
CA TYR A 54 0.11 15.22 6.93
C TYR A 54 -0.14 16.37 7.90
N GLU A 55 -1.38 16.78 8.07
CA GLU A 55 -1.77 17.82 9.03
C GLU A 55 -2.94 17.34 9.87
N VAL A 56 -2.81 17.41 11.20
CA VAL A 56 -3.92 17.21 12.14
C VAL A 56 -4.74 18.50 12.18
N THR A 57 -5.84 18.53 11.48
CA THR A 57 -6.67 19.75 11.34
C THR A 57 -7.69 19.89 12.45
N ASP A 58 -8.11 18.79 13.06
CA ASP A 58 -9.03 18.83 14.21
C ASP A 58 -8.81 17.64 15.15
N VAL A 59 -9.25 17.83 16.41
CA VAL A 59 -9.24 16.83 17.47
C VAL A 59 -10.63 16.73 18.06
N THR A 60 -11.20 15.53 18.06
CA THR A 60 -12.54 15.24 18.55
C THR A 60 -12.50 14.24 19.69
N PRO A 61 -13.58 14.05 20.47
CA PRO A 61 -13.65 13.00 21.49
C PRO A 61 -13.44 11.58 20.95
N ASP A 62 -13.71 11.36 19.65
CA ASP A 62 -13.69 10.04 19.01
C ASP A 62 -12.42 9.79 18.17
N GLY A 63 -11.57 10.82 17.96
CA GLY A 63 -10.35 10.70 17.18
C GLY A 63 -9.89 12.03 16.60
N TYR A 64 -9.31 11.98 15.41
CA TYR A 64 -8.70 13.16 14.78
C TYR A 64 -9.20 13.33 13.35
N THR A 65 -9.12 14.56 12.85
CA THR A 65 -9.18 14.83 11.41
C THR A 65 -7.78 15.08 10.91
N VAL A 66 -7.36 14.31 9.91
CA VAL A 66 -6.04 14.43 9.28
C VAL A 66 -6.22 14.75 7.81
N THR A 67 -5.56 15.80 7.32
CA THR A 67 -5.44 16.07 5.89
C THR A 67 -4.10 15.54 5.37
N ILE A 68 -4.15 14.92 4.21
CA ILE A 68 -3.01 14.31 3.53
C ILE A 68 -2.93 14.94 2.15
N THR A 69 -1.86 15.68 1.89
CA THR A 69 -1.68 16.42 0.64
C THR A 69 -0.38 16.03 -0.03
N VAL A 70 -0.43 15.62 -1.29
CA VAL A 70 0.76 15.44 -2.11
C VAL A 70 1.23 16.80 -2.59
N THR A 71 2.35 17.30 -2.06
CA THR A 71 2.90 18.62 -2.37
C THR A 71 3.84 18.61 -3.56
N LYS A 72 4.56 17.49 -3.76
CA LYS A 72 5.43 17.25 -4.91
C LYS A 72 5.28 15.82 -5.40
N ALA A 73 5.37 15.65 -6.70
CA ALA A 73 5.45 14.34 -7.32
C ALA A 73 6.31 14.46 -8.58
N ASP A 74 7.35 13.64 -8.66
CA ASP A 74 8.29 13.59 -9.77
C ASP A 74 8.46 12.15 -10.23
N PHE A 75 8.34 11.93 -11.51
CA PHE A 75 8.43 10.62 -12.14
C PHE A 75 9.59 10.61 -13.13
N ASN A 76 10.53 9.71 -12.92
CA ASN A 76 11.67 9.56 -13.82
C ASN A 76 11.49 8.30 -14.66
N HIS A 77 11.18 8.49 -15.93
CA HIS A 77 11.08 7.41 -16.91
C HIS A 77 11.38 7.90 -18.33
N ASP A 78 11.77 6.96 -19.21
CA ASP A 78 12.03 7.23 -20.63
C ASP A 78 10.71 7.55 -21.37
N ILE A 79 10.52 8.82 -21.76
CA ILE A 79 9.26 9.47 -22.18
C ILE A 79 8.66 8.89 -23.49
N ASN A 80 9.30 7.89 -24.09
CA ASN A 80 8.94 7.44 -25.44
C ASN A 80 7.83 6.38 -25.52
N SER A 81 7.25 5.95 -24.40
CA SER A 81 6.14 4.99 -24.39
C SER A 81 4.82 5.62 -23.93
N ILE A 82 3.69 5.10 -24.43
CA ILE A 82 2.34 5.50 -23.99
C ILE A 82 2.20 5.30 -22.48
N VAL A 83 2.73 4.19 -21.95
CA VAL A 83 2.69 3.87 -20.52
C VAL A 83 3.42 4.94 -19.70
N SER A 84 4.60 5.38 -20.13
CA SER A 84 5.35 6.46 -19.49
C SER A 84 4.57 7.77 -19.47
N ARG A 85 3.92 8.09 -20.58
CA ARG A 85 3.13 9.32 -20.69
C ARG A 85 1.94 9.29 -19.74
N VAL A 86 1.23 8.16 -19.66
CA VAL A 86 0.13 7.95 -18.70
C VAL A 86 0.62 8.11 -17.26
N LEU A 87 1.75 7.48 -16.91
CA LEU A 87 2.31 7.56 -15.56
C LEU A 87 2.78 8.98 -15.21
N THR A 88 3.43 9.68 -16.14
CA THR A 88 3.83 11.09 -15.96
C THR A 88 2.62 11.97 -15.71
N LEU A 89 1.60 11.88 -16.57
CA LEU A 89 0.37 12.66 -16.41
C LEU A 89 -0.33 12.34 -15.09
N SER A 90 -0.48 11.05 -14.75
CA SER A 90 -1.08 10.64 -13.47
C SER A 90 -0.31 11.21 -12.28
N THR A 91 1.03 11.24 -12.35
CA THR A 91 1.89 11.78 -11.29
C THR A 91 1.73 13.30 -11.16
N GLU A 92 1.71 14.03 -12.28
CA GLU A 92 1.47 15.47 -12.30
C GLU A 92 0.11 15.82 -11.70
N MET A 93 -0.90 15.02 -11.99
CA MET A 93 -2.27 15.19 -11.51
C MET A 93 -2.44 14.87 -10.02
N MET A 94 -1.52 14.10 -9.43
CA MET A 94 -1.52 13.86 -7.97
C MET A 94 -1.11 15.10 -7.16
N LYS A 95 -0.39 16.06 -7.77
CA LYS A 95 0.06 17.28 -7.09
C LYS A 95 -1.14 18.13 -6.66
N GLY A 96 -1.17 18.50 -5.38
CA GLY A 96 -2.23 19.31 -4.79
C GLY A 96 -3.51 18.54 -4.43
N VAL A 97 -3.59 17.25 -4.74
CA VAL A 97 -4.70 16.41 -4.28
C VAL A 97 -4.62 16.28 -2.76
N THR A 98 -5.71 16.62 -2.10
CA THR A 98 -5.83 16.57 -0.64
C THR A 98 -6.92 15.58 -0.27
N SER A 99 -6.57 14.59 0.56
CA SER A 99 -7.52 13.70 1.22
C SER A 99 -7.74 14.17 2.65
N SER A 100 -8.99 14.39 3.03
CA SER A 100 -9.38 14.68 4.41
C SER A 100 -9.97 13.42 5.03
N CYS A 101 -9.39 12.96 6.12
CA CYS A 101 -9.69 11.69 6.74
C CYS A 101 -10.07 11.85 8.20
N ALA A 102 -11.12 11.15 8.65
CA ALA A 102 -11.31 10.90 10.07
C ALA A 102 -10.48 9.68 10.50
N THR A 103 -9.89 9.79 11.67
CA THR A 103 -9.20 8.67 12.34
C THR A 103 -9.92 8.30 13.63
N ASP A 104 -9.64 7.13 14.16
CA ASP A 104 -9.96 6.79 15.54
C ASP A 104 -9.00 7.47 16.55
N LYS A 105 -9.15 7.14 17.83
CA LYS A 105 -8.32 7.68 18.93
C LYS A 105 -6.85 7.25 18.86
N ASP A 106 -6.58 6.17 18.17
CA ASP A 106 -5.23 5.65 17.96
C ASP A 106 -4.58 6.22 16.70
N GLY A 107 -5.32 7.00 15.89
CA GLY A 107 -4.83 7.60 14.65
C GLY A 107 -4.94 6.67 13.43
N GLN A 108 -5.75 5.60 13.49
CA GLN A 108 -6.06 4.76 12.34
C GLN A 108 -7.11 5.47 11.46
N ILE A 109 -6.88 5.57 10.16
CA ILE A 109 -7.83 6.16 9.22
C ILE A 109 -9.06 5.25 9.11
N ILE A 110 -10.24 5.79 9.42
CA ILE A 110 -11.51 5.05 9.43
C ILE A 110 -12.53 5.57 8.42
N LYS A 111 -12.36 6.80 7.92
CA LYS A 111 -13.30 7.40 6.97
C LYS A 111 -12.64 8.48 6.13
N LEU A 112 -13.06 8.57 4.87
CA LEU A 112 -12.72 9.66 3.97
C LEU A 112 -13.82 10.75 4.06
N LEU A 113 -13.44 11.98 4.41
CA LEU A 113 -14.41 13.06 4.67
C LEU A 113 -14.76 13.87 3.42
N ASN A 114 -13.88 13.89 2.41
CA ASN A 114 -14.05 14.65 1.17
C ASN A 114 -14.10 13.75 -0.07
N TYR A 115 -14.81 12.63 0.03
CA TYR A 115 -14.94 11.66 -1.06
C TYR A 115 -15.42 12.29 -2.36
N GLU A 116 -16.47 13.13 -2.33
CA GLU A 116 -17.04 13.74 -3.54
C GLU A 116 -16.06 14.70 -4.23
N ASP A 117 -15.24 15.41 -3.47
CA ASP A 117 -14.20 16.29 -4.04
C ASP A 117 -13.12 15.47 -4.75
N ILE A 118 -12.64 14.38 -4.12
CA ILE A 118 -11.65 13.50 -4.70
C ILE A 118 -12.21 12.81 -5.95
N ARG A 119 -13.44 12.35 -5.90
CA ARG A 119 -14.11 11.73 -7.03
C ARG A 119 -14.22 12.70 -8.20
N SER A 120 -14.69 13.92 -7.95
CA SER A 120 -14.80 14.96 -8.99
C SER A 120 -13.45 15.32 -9.59
N ALA A 121 -12.39 15.42 -8.76
CA ALA A 121 -11.03 15.63 -9.23
C ALA A 121 -10.55 14.47 -10.09
N SER A 122 -10.85 13.22 -9.69
CA SER A 122 -10.50 12.02 -10.44
C SER A 122 -11.23 11.93 -11.78
N GLU A 123 -12.50 12.33 -11.82
CA GLU A 123 -13.27 12.39 -13.08
C GLU A 123 -12.66 13.39 -14.07
N LYS A 124 -12.32 14.59 -13.60
CA LYS A 124 -11.66 15.60 -14.43
C LYS A 124 -10.31 15.11 -14.92
N MET A 125 -9.52 14.51 -14.03
CA MET A 125 -8.22 13.92 -14.32
C MET A 125 -8.31 12.86 -15.42
N LEU A 126 -9.32 11.98 -15.32
CA LEU A 126 -9.57 10.95 -16.33
C LEU A 126 -9.95 11.55 -17.68
N ASP A 127 -10.78 12.61 -17.69
CA ASP A 127 -11.13 13.32 -18.92
C ASP A 127 -9.89 13.92 -19.62
N ASP A 128 -9.00 14.52 -18.86
CA ASP A 128 -7.79 15.10 -19.40
C ASP A 128 -6.82 14.03 -19.89
N LEU A 129 -6.68 12.93 -19.15
CA LEU A 129 -5.87 11.77 -19.56
C LEU A 129 -6.38 11.14 -20.88
N LEU A 130 -7.70 10.93 -20.99
CA LEU A 130 -8.31 10.31 -22.16
C LEU A 130 -8.23 11.19 -23.43
N LYS A 131 -8.08 12.52 -23.30
CA LYS A 131 -7.83 13.43 -24.42
C LYS A 131 -6.40 13.35 -24.94
N GLU A 132 -5.43 13.10 -24.06
CA GLU A 132 -4.01 13.15 -24.39
C GLU A 132 -3.41 11.81 -24.81
N VAL A 133 -4.00 10.70 -24.36
CA VAL A 133 -3.49 9.36 -24.61
C VAL A 133 -4.22 8.73 -25.79
N PRO A 134 -3.50 8.30 -26.85
CA PRO A 134 -4.11 7.57 -27.96
C PRO A 134 -4.66 6.23 -27.45
N LEU A 135 -5.96 6.01 -27.62
CA LEU A 135 -6.63 4.78 -27.24
C LEU A 135 -6.34 3.66 -28.24
N PRO A 136 -6.29 2.40 -27.80
CA PRO A 136 -6.19 1.26 -28.69
C PRO A 136 -7.34 1.21 -29.70
N GLN A 137 -7.07 0.64 -30.88
CA GLN A 137 -8.06 0.55 -31.98
C GLN A 137 -9.31 -0.19 -31.48
N GLY A 138 -10.49 0.42 -31.67
CA GLY A 138 -11.78 -0.12 -31.22
C GLY A 138 -12.22 0.28 -29.80
N MET A 139 -11.39 1.05 -29.05
CA MET A 139 -11.76 1.62 -27.76
C MET A 139 -12.09 3.12 -27.90
N SER A 140 -13.16 3.57 -27.23
CA SER A 140 -13.52 4.98 -27.13
C SER A 140 -13.41 5.46 -25.69
N ALA A 141 -13.11 6.75 -25.52
CA ALA A 141 -13.08 7.39 -24.20
C ALA A 141 -14.44 7.25 -23.49
N ASP A 142 -15.54 7.42 -24.23
CA ASP A 142 -16.91 7.28 -23.71
C ASP A 142 -17.26 5.89 -23.20
N ALA A 143 -16.64 4.85 -23.77
CA ALA A 143 -16.83 3.47 -23.30
C ALA A 143 -15.94 3.14 -22.08
N LEU A 144 -14.73 3.69 -22.00
CA LEU A 144 -13.78 3.42 -20.93
C LEU A 144 -14.09 4.21 -19.65
N LYS A 145 -14.47 5.50 -19.79
CA LYS A 145 -14.68 6.39 -18.65
C LYS A 145 -15.67 5.81 -17.62
N PRO A 146 -16.89 5.34 -17.99
CA PRO A 146 -17.82 4.77 -17.01
C PRO A 146 -17.28 3.52 -16.31
N GLN A 147 -16.48 2.71 -17.01
CA GLN A 147 -15.89 1.48 -16.43
C GLN A 147 -14.84 1.82 -15.38
N ILE A 148 -14.00 2.82 -15.64
CA ILE A 148 -12.98 3.28 -14.68
C ILE A 148 -13.67 3.93 -13.47
N LEU A 149 -14.62 4.84 -13.69
CA LEU A 149 -15.33 5.55 -12.63
C LEU A 149 -16.16 4.64 -11.73
N LYS A 150 -16.66 3.53 -12.26
CA LYS A 150 -17.38 2.52 -11.46
C LYS A 150 -16.52 1.94 -10.33
N ASN A 151 -15.18 1.92 -10.50
CA ASN A 151 -14.24 1.41 -9.51
C ASN A 151 -13.77 2.49 -8.52
N ILE A 152 -14.10 3.77 -8.77
CA ILE A 152 -13.80 4.89 -7.86
C ILE A 152 -14.96 5.01 -6.87
N THR A 153 -14.98 4.14 -5.87
CA THR A 153 -15.95 4.15 -4.77
C THR A 153 -15.32 4.73 -3.51
N GLU A 154 -16.13 5.17 -2.54
CA GLU A 154 -15.62 5.63 -1.24
C GLU A 154 -14.78 4.54 -0.55
N GLU A 155 -15.25 3.29 -0.61
CA GLU A 155 -14.54 2.14 -0.04
C GLU A 155 -13.18 1.91 -0.72
N SER A 156 -13.12 1.96 -2.07
CA SER A 156 -11.86 1.77 -2.79
C SER A 156 -10.86 2.90 -2.52
N LEU A 157 -11.33 4.15 -2.48
CA LEU A 157 -10.48 5.30 -2.17
C LEU A 157 -10.01 5.30 -0.72
N LEU A 158 -10.88 4.94 0.23
CA LEU A 158 -10.51 4.79 1.64
C LEU A 158 -9.42 3.72 1.79
N LYS A 159 -9.62 2.55 1.19
CA LYS A 159 -8.63 1.47 1.21
C LYS A 159 -7.30 1.90 0.59
N THR A 160 -7.33 2.54 -0.57
CA THR A 160 -6.12 3.08 -1.22
C THR A 160 -5.42 4.10 -0.33
N THR A 161 -6.18 5.00 0.33
CA THR A 161 -5.62 5.96 1.29
C THR A 161 -4.95 5.25 2.46
N GLN A 162 -5.62 4.27 3.08
CA GLN A 162 -5.07 3.47 4.17
C GLN A 162 -3.77 2.73 3.76
N MET A 163 -3.72 2.19 2.56
CA MET A 163 -2.53 1.50 2.04
C MET A 163 -1.39 2.48 1.73
N ASN A 164 -1.68 3.60 1.09
CA ASN A 164 -0.69 4.62 0.75
C ASN A 164 -0.13 5.36 1.97
N THR A 165 -0.87 5.33 3.08
CA THR A 165 -0.43 5.89 4.37
C THR A 165 0.26 4.85 5.25
N GLY A 166 1.11 4.01 4.69
CA GLY A 166 1.84 2.95 5.41
C GLY A 166 2.51 3.39 6.71
N ILE A 167 2.85 4.69 6.81
CA ILE A 167 3.37 5.32 8.04
C ILE A 167 2.35 5.36 9.19
N MET A 168 1.04 5.30 8.91
CA MET A 168 -0.02 5.28 9.92
C MET A 168 -0.56 3.86 10.16
N GLY A 169 -0.15 2.89 9.38
CA GLY A 169 -0.71 1.52 9.40
C GLY A 169 -0.46 0.75 10.70
N LEU A 170 0.51 1.17 11.51
CA LEU A 170 0.81 0.58 12.80
C LEU A 170 0.29 1.39 14.00
N ASN A 171 -0.30 2.57 13.78
CA ASN A 171 -0.80 3.42 14.86
C ASN A 171 -1.75 2.64 15.79
N GLY A 172 -1.62 2.84 17.09
CA GLY A 172 -2.41 2.19 18.13
C GLY A 172 -2.06 0.72 18.40
N LYS A 173 -1.33 0.06 17.49
CA LYS A 173 -0.96 -1.34 17.66
C LYS A 173 0.15 -1.52 18.70
N THR A 174 0.03 -2.58 19.49
CA THR A 174 1.15 -3.11 20.29
C THR A 174 1.74 -4.28 19.52
N ILE A 175 2.93 -4.08 18.99
CA ILE A 175 3.64 -5.08 18.20
C ILE A 175 4.57 -5.87 19.11
N THR A 176 4.47 -7.20 19.03
CA THR A 176 5.37 -8.15 19.71
C THR A 176 6.09 -9.01 18.68
N SER A 177 7.31 -9.41 19.02
CA SER A 177 8.04 -10.36 18.15
C SER A 177 7.28 -11.68 18.03
N GLY A 178 7.09 -12.15 16.78
CA GLY A 178 6.29 -13.33 16.45
C GLY A 178 4.80 -13.06 16.27
N MET A 179 4.32 -11.83 16.48
CA MET A 179 2.93 -11.48 16.15
C MET A 179 2.68 -11.68 14.66
N GLU A 180 1.54 -12.28 14.34
CA GLU A 180 1.09 -12.51 12.96
C GLU A 180 -0.16 -11.68 12.66
N GLU A 181 -0.27 -11.19 11.43
CA GLU A 181 -1.41 -10.42 10.93
C GLU A 181 -1.73 -10.85 9.49
N GLU A 182 -3.00 -11.07 9.22
CA GLU A 182 -3.48 -11.24 7.85
C GLU A 182 -4.01 -9.91 7.32
N TYR A 183 -3.66 -9.58 6.08
CA TYR A 183 -4.17 -8.40 5.40
C TYR A 183 -4.40 -8.71 3.92
N THR A 184 -5.15 -7.87 3.25
CA THR A 184 -5.51 -8.08 1.84
C THR A 184 -4.97 -6.92 1.02
N LEU A 185 -4.14 -7.25 0.04
CA LEU A 185 -3.71 -6.31 -1.01
C LEU A 185 -4.88 -5.96 -1.94
N ASP A 186 -4.62 -5.02 -2.84
CA ASP A 186 -5.55 -4.75 -3.94
C ASP A 186 -5.84 -6.03 -4.72
N GLN A 187 -7.02 -6.08 -5.33
CA GLN A 187 -7.51 -7.25 -6.08
C GLN A 187 -7.80 -8.49 -5.22
N GLY A 188 -7.79 -8.39 -3.87
CA GLY A 188 -8.18 -9.50 -3.00
C GLY A 188 -7.08 -10.49 -2.66
N ILE A 189 -5.82 -10.21 -2.98
CA ILE A 189 -4.68 -11.07 -2.66
C ILE A 189 -4.45 -11.03 -1.15
N LYS A 190 -4.62 -12.16 -0.46
CA LYS A 190 -4.37 -12.27 0.97
C LYS A 190 -2.88 -12.46 1.24
N MET A 191 -2.37 -11.73 2.21
CA MET A 191 -1.01 -11.79 2.70
C MET A 191 -1.01 -12.15 4.18
N LYS A 192 0.02 -12.84 4.62
CA LYS A 192 0.30 -13.11 6.03
C LYS A 192 1.60 -12.41 6.41
N ARG A 193 1.55 -11.54 7.41
CA ARG A 193 2.70 -10.75 7.89
C ARG A 193 3.11 -11.22 9.28
N THR A 194 4.40 -11.32 9.51
CA THR A 194 5.00 -11.63 10.82
C THR A 194 5.89 -10.46 11.24
N TYR A 195 5.83 -10.09 12.52
CA TYR A 195 6.58 -8.97 13.06
C TYR A 195 7.74 -9.43 13.94
N LYS A 196 8.83 -8.66 13.91
CA LYS A 196 9.96 -8.77 14.84
C LYS A 196 10.29 -7.39 15.36
N VAL A 197 10.36 -7.25 16.68
CA VAL A 197 10.85 -6.04 17.34
C VAL A 197 12.34 -6.19 17.60
N ASN A 198 13.14 -5.23 17.17
CA ASN A 198 14.57 -5.19 17.39
C ASN A 198 14.92 -4.48 18.72
N PRO A 199 16.15 -4.67 19.28
CA PRO A 199 16.57 -4.03 20.53
C PRO A 199 16.54 -2.50 20.54
N ASP A 200 16.66 -1.87 19.36
CA ASP A 200 16.58 -0.42 19.17
C ASP A 200 15.15 0.12 19.06
N GLY A 201 14.14 -0.75 19.20
CA GLY A 201 12.73 -0.40 19.05
C GLY A 201 12.23 -0.36 17.61
N SER A 202 13.08 -0.62 16.62
CA SER A 202 12.63 -0.75 15.24
C SER A 202 11.79 -2.01 15.05
N ILE A 203 10.86 -1.98 14.08
CA ILE A 203 9.97 -3.10 13.76
C ILE A 203 10.31 -3.59 12.36
N LEU A 204 10.65 -4.87 12.25
CA LEU A 204 10.74 -5.59 10.97
C LEU A 204 9.41 -6.34 10.75
N ALA A 205 8.78 -6.11 9.62
CA ALA A 205 7.60 -6.84 9.16
C ALA A 205 7.95 -7.64 7.91
N THR A 206 7.72 -8.96 7.93
CA THR A 206 7.94 -9.84 6.79
C THR A 206 6.61 -10.44 6.36
N GLY A 207 6.25 -10.27 5.10
CA GLY A 207 4.99 -10.74 4.52
C GLY A 207 5.22 -11.81 3.47
N VAL A 208 4.32 -12.78 3.41
CA VAL A 208 4.26 -13.81 2.36
C VAL A 208 2.84 -13.98 1.87
N LEU A 209 2.67 -14.60 0.71
CA LEU A 209 1.34 -14.94 0.19
C LEU A 209 0.60 -15.80 1.22
N GLY A 210 -0.58 -15.33 1.67
CA GLY A 210 -1.41 -15.94 2.70
C GLY A 210 -2.58 -16.75 2.14
N MET A 211 -2.54 -17.12 0.84
CA MET A 211 -3.59 -17.89 0.18
C MET A 211 -3.00 -19.04 -0.63
N THR A 212 -3.79 -20.09 -0.79
CA THR A 212 -3.44 -21.25 -1.61
C THR A 212 -3.61 -20.93 -3.10
N MET A 213 -3.01 -21.75 -3.96
CA MET A 213 -3.21 -21.63 -5.42
C MET A 213 -4.68 -21.86 -5.84
N ASP A 214 -5.41 -22.70 -5.11
CA ASP A 214 -6.85 -22.93 -5.37
C ASP A 214 -7.69 -21.69 -5.00
N GLU A 215 -7.38 -21.00 -3.89
CA GLU A 215 -8.02 -19.75 -3.52
C GLU A 215 -7.70 -18.64 -4.54
N LEU A 216 -6.44 -18.54 -4.99
CA LEU A 216 -6.04 -17.61 -6.04
C LEU A 216 -6.81 -17.89 -7.36
N LYS A 217 -6.92 -19.15 -7.76
CA LYS A 217 -7.69 -19.58 -8.92
C LYS A 217 -9.16 -19.13 -8.83
N ASN A 218 -9.80 -19.43 -7.70
CA ASN A 218 -11.20 -19.06 -7.48
C ASN A 218 -11.40 -17.55 -7.52
N MET A 219 -10.46 -16.79 -6.97
CA MET A 219 -10.46 -15.34 -7.02
C MET A 219 -10.36 -14.83 -8.47
N VAL A 220 -9.43 -15.33 -9.27
CA VAL A 220 -9.24 -14.93 -10.68
C VAL A 220 -10.50 -15.28 -11.50
N ILE A 221 -11.05 -16.48 -11.33
CA ILE A 221 -12.31 -16.89 -12.00
C ILE A 221 -13.45 -15.94 -11.63
N SER A 222 -13.63 -15.66 -10.33
CA SER A 222 -14.70 -14.75 -9.88
C SER A 222 -14.56 -13.34 -10.43
N GLN A 223 -13.33 -12.83 -10.56
CA GLN A 223 -13.08 -11.51 -11.16
C GLN A 223 -13.40 -11.52 -12.67
N LEU A 224 -13.02 -12.57 -13.38
CA LEU A 224 -13.34 -12.73 -14.81
C LEU A 224 -14.85 -12.87 -15.05
N GLU A 225 -15.55 -13.64 -14.23
CA GLU A 225 -17.00 -13.79 -14.30
C GLU A 225 -17.73 -12.46 -14.09
N LYS A 226 -17.23 -11.61 -13.17
CA LYS A 226 -17.80 -10.28 -12.96
C LYS A 226 -17.51 -9.32 -14.11
N ALA A 227 -16.31 -9.42 -14.71
CA ALA A 227 -15.90 -8.54 -15.79
C ALA A 227 -16.52 -8.93 -17.14
N ASN A 228 -16.55 -10.21 -17.47
CA ASN A 228 -17.07 -10.73 -18.72
C ASN A 228 -17.46 -12.22 -18.58
N PRO A 229 -18.72 -12.54 -18.24
CA PRO A 229 -19.18 -13.92 -18.02
C PRO A 229 -18.93 -14.87 -19.20
N ALA A 230 -19.13 -14.40 -20.43
CA ALA A 230 -18.95 -15.23 -21.63
C ALA A 230 -17.46 -15.58 -21.86
N GLN A 231 -16.57 -14.66 -21.56
CA GLN A 231 -15.13 -14.89 -21.67
C GLN A 231 -14.62 -15.79 -20.54
N ALA A 232 -15.19 -15.67 -19.34
CA ALA A 232 -14.86 -16.51 -18.20
C ALA A 232 -15.11 -18.00 -18.50
N GLU A 233 -16.25 -18.35 -19.08
CA GLU A 233 -16.56 -19.74 -19.50
C GLU A 233 -15.56 -20.26 -20.55
N ALA A 234 -15.22 -19.44 -21.55
CA ALA A 234 -14.29 -19.83 -22.60
C ALA A 234 -12.86 -20.08 -22.09
N ILE A 235 -12.45 -19.35 -21.01
CA ILE A 235 -11.09 -19.39 -20.48
C ILE A 235 -10.96 -20.37 -19.29
N LYS A 236 -12.07 -20.76 -18.65
CA LYS A 236 -12.11 -21.56 -17.43
C LYS A 236 -11.22 -22.81 -17.51
N GLY A 237 -11.26 -23.53 -18.64
CA GLY A 237 -10.41 -24.69 -18.88
C GLY A 237 -8.91 -24.37 -19.06
N GLN A 238 -8.58 -23.13 -19.44
CA GLN A 238 -7.20 -22.68 -19.62
C GLN A 238 -6.61 -22.13 -18.31
N ILE A 239 -7.43 -21.62 -17.40
CA ILE A 239 -7.02 -21.05 -16.11
C ILE A 239 -6.28 -22.11 -15.28
N ASP A 240 -6.74 -23.35 -15.30
CA ASP A 240 -6.08 -24.44 -14.56
C ASP A 240 -4.62 -24.64 -14.99
N ALA A 241 -4.39 -24.65 -16.30
CA ALA A 241 -3.03 -24.79 -16.84
C ALA A 241 -2.16 -23.55 -16.58
N VAL A 242 -2.76 -22.36 -16.63
CA VAL A 242 -2.06 -21.11 -16.34
C VAL A 242 -1.67 -21.04 -14.87
N ILE A 243 -2.60 -21.32 -13.95
CA ILE A 243 -2.36 -21.24 -12.50
C ILE A 243 -1.40 -22.34 -12.03
N ALA A 244 -1.51 -23.58 -12.57
CA ALA A 244 -0.55 -24.64 -12.26
C ALA A 244 0.89 -24.26 -12.62
N ASN A 245 1.08 -23.42 -13.64
CA ASN A 245 2.38 -22.94 -14.09
C ASN A 245 2.75 -21.56 -13.51
N LEU A 246 1.83 -20.87 -12.81
CA LEU A 246 2.01 -19.49 -12.35
C LEU A 246 3.14 -19.37 -11.33
N LYS A 247 3.32 -20.35 -10.43
CA LYS A 247 4.31 -20.33 -9.34
C LYS A 247 4.43 -18.93 -8.73
N LEU A 248 3.26 -18.37 -8.37
CA LEU A 248 3.22 -17.03 -7.80
C LEU A 248 3.86 -17.02 -6.42
N GLU A 249 4.89 -16.23 -6.28
CA GLU A 249 5.54 -15.92 -5.00
C GLU A 249 5.42 -14.41 -4.77
N VAL A 250 4.90 -14.04 -3.61
CA VAL A 250 4.86 -12.64 -3.16
C VAL A 250 5.53 -12.58 -1.80
N THR A 251 6.53 -11.73 -1.70
CA THR A 251 7.22 -11.46 -0.42
C THR A 251 7.25 -9.98 -0.15
N GLU A 252 7.11 -9.61 1.12
CA GLU A 252 7.25 -8.24 1.61
C GLU A 252 8.28 -8.23 2.74
N ASN A 253 9.15 -7.22 2.74
CA ASN A 253 10.03 -6.88 3.85
C ASN A 253 9.90 -5.39 4.12
N SER A 254 9.47 -5.03 5.32
CA SER A 254 9.30 -3.63 5.72
C SER A 254 9.98 -3.38 7.06
N THR A 255 10.75 -2.30 7.16
CA THR A 255 11.42 -1.88 8.40
C THR A 255 10.92 -0.50 8.78
N TYR A 256 10.42 -0.37 10.01
CA TYR A 256 9.92 0.87 10.59
C TYR A 256 10.87 1.34 11.69
N THR A 257 11.25 2.61 11.64
CA THR A 257 11.87 3.32 12.76
C THR A 257 10.97 4.48 13.17
N PHE A 258 11.08 4.92 14.41
CA PHE A 258 10.17 5.92 14.98
C PHE A 258 10.92 7.13 15.51
N ALA A 259 10.36 8.31 15.31
CA ALA A 259 10.78 9.54 15.94
C ALA A 259 10.37 9.56 17.43
N PRO A 260 10.95 10.43 18.26
CA PRO A 260 10.63 10.50 19.70
C PRO A 260 9.16 10.79 20.02
N ASP A 261 8.43 11.40 19.11
CA ASP A 261 7.00 11.68 19.23
C ASP A 261 6.10 10.54 18.72
N GLY A 262 6.70 9.39 18.41
CA GLY A 262 5.99 8.16 17.99
C GLY A 262 5.59 8.10 16.51
N TRP A 263 5.82 9.17 15.74
CA TRP A 263 5.65 9.11 14.30
C TRP A 263 6.73 8.25 13.64
N VAL A 264 6.40 7.61 12.53
CA VAL A 264 7.41 6.90 11.74
C VAL A 264 8.47 7.90 11.28
N ASP A 265 9.73 7.65 11.61
CA ASP A 265 10.88 8.42 11.11
C ASP A 265 11.28 7.92 9.72
N THR A 266 11.40 6.61 9.58
CA THR A 266 11.71 5.97 8.30
C THR A 266 10.92 4.68 8.15
N LEU A 267 10.36 4.47 6.97
CA LEU A 267 9.82 3.20 6.50
C LEU A 267 10.58 2.79 5.25
N GLN A 268 11.25 1.66 5.30
CA GLN A 268 11.83 1.00 4.13
C GLN A 268 11.01 -0.24 3.83
N SER A 269 10.59 -0.40 2.58
CA SER A 269 9.80 -1.54 2.15
C SER A 269 10.33 -2.11 0.84
N GLU A 270 10.39 -3.43 0.75
CA GLU A 270 10.63 -4.17 -0.49
C GLU A 270 9.52 -5.18 -0.68
N VAL A 271 8.82 -5.10 -1.81
CA VAL A 271 7.84 -6.08 -2.24
C VAL A 271 8.37 -6.75 -3.50
N SER A 272 8.50 -8.07 -3.47
CA SER A 272 8.92 -8.88 -4.63
C SER A 272 7.76 -9.78 -5.04
N THR A 273 7.41 -9.71 -6.32
CA THR A 273 6.43 -10.59 -6.94
C THR A 273 7.11 -11.37 -8.06
N GLN A 274 7.02 -12.68 -8.01
CA GLN A 274 7.53 -13.56 -9.04
C GLN A 274 6.40 -14.47 -9.53
N GLY A 275 6.23 -14.56 -10.86
CA GLY A 275 5.23 -15.43 -11.47
C GLY A 275 5.42 -15.51 -12.98
N MET A 276 5.08 -16.64 -13.60
CA MET A 276 5.17 -16.87 -15.06
C MET A 276 6.58 -16.57 -15.65
N GLY A 277 7.63 -16.78 -14.86
CA GLY A 277 9.02 -16.51 -15.29
C GLY A 277 9.41 -15.03 -15.28
N ALA A 278 8.54 -14.12 -14.84
CA ALA A 278 8.84 -12.71 -14.66
C ALA A 278 8.96 -12.36 -13.18
N LYS A 279 9.85 -11.42 -12.87
CA LYS A 279 10.05 -10.88 -11.51
C LYS A 279 9.87 -9.36 -11.53
N THR A 280 9.08 -8.88 -10.58
CA THR A 280 8.95 -7.46 -10.27
C THR A 280 9.36 -7.21 -8.84
N VAL A 281 10.17 -6.19 -8.60
CA VAL A 281 10.56 -5.74 -7.26
C VAL A 281 10.23 -4.27 -7.13
N VAL A 282 9.49 -3.92 -6.08
CA VAL A 282 9.21 -2.54 -5.71
C VAL A 282 9.92 -2.26 -4.41
N ARG A 283 10.83 -1.27 -4.42
CA ARG A 283 11.50 -0.75 -3.22
C ARG A 283 11.00 0.64 -2.94
N SER A 284 10.56 0.88 -1.73
CA SER A 284 10.12 2.21 -1.30
C SER A 284 10.84 2.61 -0.03
N THR A 285 11.25 3.87 0.02
CA THR A 285 11.77 4.50 1.23
C THR A 285 10.93 5.74 1.50
N ILE A 286 10.32 5.79 2.67
CA ILE A 286 9.53 6.93 3.16
C ILE A 286 10.30 7.50 4.35
N ARG A 287 10.62 8.79 4.34
CA ARG A 287 11.38 9.46 5.39
C ARG A 287 10.68 10.73 5.84
N LEU A 288 10.65 10.93 7.16
CA LEU A 288 10.22 12.19 7.75
C LEU A 288 11.21 13.28 7.35
N SER A 289 10.70 14.35 6.73
CA SER A 289 11.49 15.55 6.42
C SER A 289 11.79 16.31 7.71
N LYS A 290 13.04 16.69 7.89
CA LYS A 290 13.51 17.46 9.07
C LYS A 290 13.29 18.94 8.87
#